data_7f44b16c2ef8aa76afd67bcaeb2abd86
#
_entry.id   7f44b16c2ef8aa76afd67bcaeb2abd86
#
_cell.length_a   1.000
_cell.length_b   1.000
_cell.length_c   1.000
_cell.angle_alpha   90.00
_cell.angle_beta   90.00
_cell.angle_gamma   90.00
#
_symmetry.space_group_name_H-M   'P 1'
#
loop_
_entity.id
_entity.type
_entity.pdbx_description
1 polymer ?
#
loop_
_entity_poly.entity_id
_entity_poly.type
_entity_poly.pdbx_seq_one_letter_code
_entity_poly.pdbx_strand_id
1 'polypeptide(L)'
;MPKRGDRVAPPPGPAEWDVRFGDTSAVVGWAALARQAPGPTRNAWMTLRSQPRSRNGRQHPLKGELGTRSIGARILEQWQLEVTGAGRVWYAIDDERRTVILTLASAGHPKGTE
;
A
#
# COMPACT_ATOMS: atom_id res chain seq x y z
N MET A 1 12.81 3.66 13.37
CA MET A 1 11.64 2.85 13.03
C MET A 1 10.55 3.73 12.43
N PRO A 2 10.04 3.43 11.25
CA PRO A 2 8.92 4.18 10.68
C PRO A 2 7.66 4.03 11.52
N LYS A 3 6.80 5.01 11.41
CA LYS A 3 5.54 5.03 12.15
C LYS A 3 4.44 5.57 11.23
N ARG A 4 3.20 5.50 11.71
CA ARG A 4 2.06 6.02 10.98
C ARG A 4 2.30 7.48 10.61
N GLY A 5 2.00 7.83 9.38
CA GLY A 5 2.20 9.16 8.84
C GLY A 5 3.54 9.34 8.15
N ASP A 6 4.50 8.47 8.44
CA ASP A 6 5.81 8.57 7.82
C ASP A 6 5.74 8.19 6.33
N ARG A 7 6.63 8.80 5.57
CA ARG A 7 6.77 8.46 4.16
C ARG A 7 7.41 7.07 4.01
N VAL A 8 6.91 6.32 3.05
CA VAL A 8 7.58 5.11 2.60
C VAL A 8 8.70 5.59 1.68
N ALA A 9 9.92 5.65 2.22
CA ALA A 9 11.08 6.23 1.56
C ALA A 9 11.43 5.53 0.25
N PRO A 10 12.09 6.21 -0.67
CA PRO A 10 12.56 7.59 -0.67
C PRO A 10 11.48 8.59 -1.11
N PRO A 11 11.76 9.90 -1.08
CA PRO A 11 10.76 10.90 -1.47
C PRO A 11 10.42 10.80 -2.95
N PRO A 12 9.22 11.26 -3.33
CA PRO A 12 8.78 11.16 -4.72
C PRO A 12 9.52 12.14 -5.63
N GLY A 13 9.69 11.74 -6.89
CA GLY A 13 10.12 12.64 -7.94
C GLY A 13 8.96 13.51 -8.43
N PRO A 14 9.22 14.41 -9.40
CA PRO A 14 8.22 15.39 -9.83
C PRO A 14 6.90 14.83 -10.35
N ALA A 15 6.93 13.66 -10.97
CA ALA A 15 5.73 13.07 -11.56
C ALA A 15 5.20 11.90 -10.72
N GLU A 16 5.77 11.68 -9.55
CA GLU A 16 5.42 10.54 -8.72
C GLU A 16 4.50 10.94 -7.57
N TRP A 17 3.81 9.93 -7.04
CA TRP A 17 2.97 10.08 -5.86
C TRP A 17 3.84 9.90 -4.61
N ASP A 18 3.50 10.62 -3.55
CA ASP A 18 4.09 10.37 -2.24
C ASP A 18 3.41 9.14 -1.66
N VAL A 19 4.17 8.24 -1.04
CA VAL A 19 3.61 7.03 -0.42
C VAL A 19 3.86 7.13 1.07
N ARG A 20 2.78 7.04 1.87
CA ARG A 20 2.87 7.18 3.32
C ARG A 20 2.16 6.05 4.02
N PHE A 21 2.58 5.78 5.25
CA PHE A 21 1.90 4.81 6.10
C PHE A 21 0.68 5.47 6.74
N GLY A 22 -0.47 4.85 6.60
CA GLY A 22 -1.70 5.34 7.21
C GLY A 22 -2.07 4.63 8.51
N ASP A 23 -1.36 3.54 8.82
CA ASP A 23 -1.69 2.69 9.96
C ASP A 23 -0.41 2.00 10.45
N THR A 24 -0.32 1.79 11.76
CA THR A 24 0.83 1.09 12.34
C THR A 24 0.94 -0.34 11.83
N SER A 25 -0.17 -1.01 11.60
CA SER A 25 -0.16 -2.36 11.04
C SER A 25 0.45 -2.39 9.65
N ALA A 26 0.25 -1.32 8.86
CA ALA A 26 0.87 -1.22 7.55
C ALA A 26 2.39 -1.09 7.63
N VAL A 27 2.89 -0.38 8.64
CA VAL A 27 4.34 -0.28 8.89
C VAL A 27 4.93 -1.67 9.12
N VAL A 28 4.32 -2.42 10.02
CA VAL A 28 4.78 -3.77 10.39
C VAL A 28 4.71 -4.72 9.20
N GLY A 29 3.58 -4.71 8.50
CA GLY A 29 3.36 -5.61 7.37
C GLY A 29 4.27 -5.28 6.19
N TRP A 30 4.51 -4.00 5.93
CA TRP A 30 5.42 -3.58 4.86
C TRP A 30 6.84 -4.04 5.14
N ALA A 31 7.30 -3.91 6.39
CA ALA A 31 8.61 -4.40 6.78
C ALA A 31 8.74 -5.90 6.59
N ALA A 32 7.69 -6.66 6.94
CA ALA A 32 7.68 -8.09 6.74
C ALA A 32 7.74 -8.47 5.26
N LEU A 33 6.98 -7.78 4.40
CA LEU A 33 7.04 -7.97 2.96
C LEU A 33 8.44 -7.69 2.42
N ALA A 34 9.06 -6.60 2.85
CA ALA A 34 10.39 -6.22 2.40
C ALA A 34 11.44 -7.27 2.78
N ARG A 35 11.28 -7.91 3.94
CA ARG A 35 12.20 -8.97 4.35
C ARG A 35 11.97 -10.27 3.59
N GLN A 36 10.70 -10.64 3.39
CA GLN A 36 10.36 -11.92 2.79
C GLN A 36 10.43 -11.92 1.27
N ALA A 37 10.14 -10.78 0.65
CA ALA A 37 10.05 -10.67 -0.80
C ALA A 37 10.55 -9.29 -1.25
N PRO A 38 11.87 -9.03 -1.13
CA PRO A 38 12.40 -7.70 -1.46
C PRO A 38 12.15 -7.25 -2.90
N GLY A 39 12.29 -8.14 -3.86
CA GLY A 39 12.04 -7.81 -5.26
C GLY A 39 10.59 -7.41 -5.53
N PRO A 40 9.62 -8.29 -5.23
CA PRO A 40 8.22 -7.96 -5.39
C PRO A 40 7.77 -6.72 -4.60
N THR A 41 8.31 -6.51 -3.40
CA THR A 41 7.99 -5.33 -2.59
C THR A 41 8.51 -4.06 -3.25
N ARG A 42 9.71 -4.10 -3.82
CA ARG A 42 10.25 -2.97 -4.58
C ARG A 42 9.35 -2.66 -5.78
N ASN A 43 8.93 -3.68 -6.51
CA ASN A 43 8.04 -3.50 -7.66
C ASN A 43 6.70 -2.88 -7.24
N ALA A 44 6.16 -3.34 -6.12
CA ALA A 44 4.92 -2.77 -5.58
C ALA A 44 5.09 -1.29 -5.24
N TRP A 45 6.20 -0.96 -4.57
CA TRP A 45 6.51 0.42 -4.22
C TRP A 45 6.58 1.31 -5.46
N MET A 46 7.23 0.85 -6.51
CA MET A 46 7.33 1.60 -7.76
C MET A 46 5.98 1.78 -8.43
N THR A 47 5.13 0.76 -8.39
CA THR A 47 3.77 0.84 -8.92
C THR A 47 2.94 1.87 -8.16
N LEU A 48 3.01 1.85 -6.84
CA LEU A 48 2.25 2.80 -6.01
C LEU A 48 2.66 4.25 -6.28
N ARG A 49 3.93 4.48 -6.57
CA ARG A 49 4.44 5.83 -6.85
C ARG A 49 4.05 6.34 -8.23
N SER A 50 3.91 5.45 -9.19
CA SER A 50 3.74 5.85 -10.58
C SER A 50 2.34 5.61 -11.12
N GLN A 51 1.68 4.53 -10.70
CA GLN A 51 0.41 4.11 -11.28
C GLN A 51 -0.54 3.52 -10.22
N PRO A 52 -0.95 4.31 -9.24
CA PRO A 52 -1.80 3.77 -8.17
C PRO A 52 -3.19 3.36 -8.63
N ARG A 53 -3.63 3.78 -9.81
CA ARG A 53 -4.93 3.40 -10.37
C ARG A 53 -4.84 2.51 -11.59
N SER A 54 -3.70 1.89 -11.82
CA SER A 54 -3.59 0.90 -12.90
C SER A 54 -4.44 -0.31 -12.52
N ARG A 55 -5.38 -0.69 -13.39
CA ARG A 55 -6.33 -1.76 -13.08
C ARG A 55 -6.01 -3.02 -13.85
N ASN A 56 -5.78 -4.10 -13.13
CA ASN A 56 -5.46 -5.39 -13.73
C ASN A 56 -5.78 -6.49 -12.71
N GLY A 57 -5.44 -7.73 -13.03
CA GLY A 57 -5.77 -8.86 -12.16
C GLY A 57 -5.11 -8.83 -10.79
N ARG A 58 -4.06 -8.03 -10.62
CA ARG A 58 -3.31 -7.93 -9.36
C ARG A 58 -3.51 -6.59 -8.66
N GLN A 59 -4.16 -5.64 -9.31
CA GLN A 59 -4.35 -4.30 -8.78
C GLN A 59 -5.75 -3.81 -9.14
N HIS A 60 -6.56 -3.53 -8.12
CA HIS A 60 -7.95 -3.16 -8.35
C HIS A 60 -8.56 -2.49 -7.12
N PRO A 61 -9.63 -1.70 -7.30
CA PRO A 61 -10.34 -1.16 -6.15
C PRO A 61 -10.98 -2.28 -5.35
N LEU A 62 -11.04 -2.10 -4.04
CA LEU A 62 -11.76 -3.03 -3.18
C LEU A 62 -13.26 -2.83 -3.37
N LYS A 63 -14.04 -3.86 -3.03
CA LYS A 63 -15.48 -3.86 -3.24
C LYS A 63 -16.23 -3.57 -1.96
N GLY A 64 -17.47 -3.09 -2.12
CA GLY A 64 -18.36 -2.85 -1.00
C GLY A 64 -17.80 -1.80 -0.05
N GLU A 65 -17.96 -2.03 1.23
CA GLU A 65 -17.54 -1.08 2.26
C GLU A 65 -16.03 -0.88 2.29
N LEU A 66 -15.27 -1.86 1.84
CA LEU A 66 -13.81 -1.76 1.78
C LEU A 66 -13.34 -0.84 0.65
N GLY A 67 -14.21 -0.50 -0.27
CA GLY A 67 -13.86 0.35 -1.41
C GLY A 67 -13.58 1.80 -1.05
N THR A 68 -13.85 2.19 0.19
CA THR A 68 -13.51 3.52 0.70
C THR A 68 -12.92 3.40 2.09
N ARG A 69 -12.14 4.42 2.47
CA ARG A 69 -11.52 4.49 3.78
C ARG A 69 -11.58 5.93 4.28
N SER A 70 -12.00 6.10 5.52
CA SER A 70 -11.95 7.41 6.16
C SER A 70 -10.54 7.70 6.64
N ILE A 71 -9.98 8.79 6.19
CA ILE A 71 -8.67 9.27 6.63
C ILE A 71 -8.88 10.70 7.14
N GLY A 72 -8.83 10.87 8.45
CA GLY A 72 -9.22 12.14 9.05
C GLY A 72 -10.69 12.43 8.73
N ALA A 73 -10.96 13.61 8.20
CA ALA A 73 -12.33 14.04 7.82
C ALA A 73 -12.68 13.67 6.38
N ARG A 74 -11.80 12.95 5.68
CA ARG A 74 -11.95 12.68 4.26
C ARG A 74 -12.25 11.22 4.02
N ILE A 75 -13.03 10.96 2.97
CA ILE A 75 -13.33 9.59 2.52
C ILE A 75 -12.64 9.39 1.19
N LEU A 76 -11.71 8.45 1.14
CA LEU A 76 -10.88 8.19 -0.02
C LEU A 76 -11.15 6.80 -0.58
N GLU A 77 -11.00 6.63 -1.89
CA GLU A 77 -11.14 5.31 -2.48
C GLU A 77 -10.00 4.40 -2.03
N GLN A 78 -10.29 3.13 -1.82
CA GLN A 78 -9.33 2.16 -1.34
C GLN A 78 -9.13 1.03 -2.33
N TRP A 79 -7.88 0.72 -2.59
CA TRP A 79 -7.45 -0.27 -3.57
C TRP A 79 -6.61 -1.35 -2.95
N GLN A 80 -6.47 -2.46 -3.66
CA GLN A 80 -5.57 -3.55 -3.31
C GLN A 80 -4.54 -3.75 -4.40
N LEU A 81 -3.30 -3.99 -4.02
CA LEU A 81 -2.24 -4.44 -4.90
C LEU A 81 -1.68 -5.75 -4.34
N GLU A 82 -1.71 -6.78 -5.16
CA GLU A 82 -1.11 -8.07 -4.83
C GLU A 82 0.40 -7.95 -5.04
N VAL A 83 1.17 -8.21 -3.98
CA VAL A 83 2.64 -8.11 -4.01
C VAL A 83 3.26 -9.45 -4.33
N THR A 84 2.77 -10.50 -3.69
CA THR A 84 3.14 -11.89 -3.94
C THR A 84 1.87 -12.71 -4.01
N GLY A 85 1.97 -14.02 -4.20
CA GLY A 85 0.78 -14.86 -4.21
C GLY A 85 -0.06 -14.77 -2.96
N ALA A 86 0.56 -14.56 -1.81
CA ALA A 86 -0.14 -14.42 -0.52
C ALA A 86 -0.09 -13.00 0.03
N GLY A 87 0.94 -12.23 -0.34
CA GLY A 87 1.15 -10.90 0.21
C GLY A 87 0.43 -9.80 -0.57
N ARG A 88 -0.09 -8.82 0.16
CA ARG A 88 -0.82 -7.73 -0.48
C ARG A 88 -0.76 -6.47 0.34
N VAL A 89 -1.04 -5.34 -0.31
CA VAL A 89 -1.23 -4.06 0.37
C VAL A 89 -2.57 -3.47 -0.02
N TRP A 90 -3.20 -2.78 0.94
CA TRP A 90 -4.35 -1.93 0.68
C TRP A 90 -3.90 -0.50 0.82
N TYR A 91 -4.42 0.37 -0.02
CA TYR A 91 -4.03 1.77 0.01
C TYR A 91 -5.19 2.67 -0.40
N ALA A 92 -5.24 3.83 0.23
CA ALA A 92 -6.20 4.88 -0.10
C ALA A 92 -5.51 5.91 -0.97
N ILE A 93 -6.24 6.51 -1.90
CA ILE A 93 -5.69 7.45 -2.85
C ILE A 93 -6.21 8.85 -2.56
N ASP A 94 -5.30 9.75 -2.27
CA ASP A 94 -5.59 11.15 -1.98
C ASP A 94 -5.12 12.01 -3.15
N ASP A 95 -6.06 12.34 -4.04
CA ASP A 95 -5.74 13.11 -5.24
C ASP A 95 -5.30 14.53 -4.93
N GLU A 96 -5.93 15.15 -3.94
CA GLU A 96 -5.61 16.54 -3.61
C GLU A 96 -4.16 16.70 -3.16
N ARG A 97 -3.66 15.74 -2.41
CA ARG A 97 -2.30 15.77 -1.87
C ARG A 97 -1.34 14.91 -2.69
N ARG A 98 -1.85 14.29 -3.73
CA ARG A 98 -1.10 13.37 -4.58
C ARG A 98 -0.34 12.35 -3.74
N THR A 99 -1.06 11.73 -2.82
CA THR A 99 -0.50 10.82 -1.84
C THR A 99 -1.24 9.48 -1.86
N VAL A 100 -0.48 8.41 -1.77
CA VAL A 100 -0.98 7.05 -1.59
C VAL A 100 -0.74 6.67 -0.14
N ILE A 101 -1.79 6.25 0.54
CA ILE A 101 -1.74 5.99 1.98
C ILE A 101 -1.94 4.49 2.21
N LEU A 102 -0.89 3.82 2.70
CA LEU A 102 -0.97 2.38 2.97
C LEU A 102 -1.82 2.14 4.21
N THR A 103 -2.95 1.50 4.03
CA THR A 103 -3.89 1.21 5.12
C THR A 103 -3.74 -0.19 5.68
N LEU A 104 -3.13 -1.09 4.90
CA LEU A 104 -2.84 -2.44 5.34
C LEU A 104 -1.68 -2.98 4.51
N ALA A 105 -0.83 -3.77 5.13
CA ALA A 105 0.16 -4.56 4.42
C ALA A 105 0.26 -5.91 5.11
N SER A 106 0.29 -6.98 4.32
CA SER A 106 0.34 -8.32 4.84
C SER A 106 1.22 -9.18 3.95
N ALA A 107 2.15 -9.91 4.57
CA ALA A 107 2.99 -10.85 3.86
C ALA A 107 2.29 -12.20 3.64
N GLY A 108 1.12 -12.37 4.22
CA GLY A 108 0.41 -13.64 4.19
C GLY A 108 0.85 -14.54 5.34
N HIS A 109 0.34 -15.75 5.36
CA HIS A 109 0.71 -16.71 6.39
C HIS A 109 2.04 -17.37 6.05
N PRO A 110 2.95 -17.50 7.03
CA PRO A 110 4.16 -18.28 6.81
C PRO A 110 3.78 -19.75 6.53
N LYS A 111 4.53 -20.38 5.65
CA LYS A 111 4.35 -21.80 5.41
C LYS A 111 4.66 -22.57 6.69
N GLY A 112 3.86 -23.58 6.96
CA GLY A 112 4.08 -24.42 8.13
C GLY A 112 3.31 -23.98 9.36
N THR A 113 2.59 -22.86 9.28
CA THR A 113 1.72 -22.43 10.36
C THR A 113 0.26 -22.78 10.11
N GLU A 114 -0.01 -23.30 8.98
CA GLU A 114 -1.35 -23.71 8.58
C GLU A 114 -1.77 -24.99 9.26
#